data_2fa9eb0a845b03462920b82bb2546ec9
#
_entry.id   2fa9eb0a845b03462920b82bb2546ec9
#
_cell.length_a   1.000
_cell.length_b   1.000
_cell.length_c   1.000
_cell.angle_alpha   90.00
_cell.angle_beta   90.00
_cell.angle_gamma   90.00
#
_symmetry.space_group_name_H-M   'P 1'
#
loop_
_entity.id
_entity.type
_entity.pdbx_description
1 polymer ?
#
loop_
_entity_poly.entity_id
_entity_poly.type
_entity_poly.pdbx_seq_one_letter_code
_entity_poly.pdbx_strand_id
1 'polypeptide(L)'
;MKKLLSMLLCAVMTVTCIGAVPAHAANSDTRLRVGLTISGASAFAAPQLENVSGCKTGYTVGTVSGTAFSGSKSITSSALTVKLVNDAFQVSDTDSGSVLYTSAAGADHIAIRPNSTLTWFKGYKWHGDFVYRRASNGSITVINYVGVEDYVKGVLPYEIDPD
;
A
#
# COMPACT_ATOMS: atom_id res chain seq x y z
N MET A 1 9.34 -70.37 9.49
CA MET A 1 8.15 -69.49 9.68
C MET A 1 8.40 -68.27 10.59
N LYS A 2 9.25 -68.35 11.62
CA LYS A 2 9.51 -67.19 12.53
C LYS A 2 10.30 -66.02 11.91
N LYS A 3 11.14 -66.27 10.89
CA LYS A 3 11.92 -65.21 10.24
C LYS A 3 11.15 -64.40 9.19
N LEU A 4 10.08 -64.94 8.61
CA LEU A 4 9.20 -64.24 7.68
C LEU A 4 8.25 -63.25 8.38
N LEU A 5 7.87 -63.57 9.62
CA LEU A 5 6.99 -62.70 10.41
C LEU A 5 7.71 -61.42 10.91
N SER A 6 9.04 -61.54 11.16
CA SER A 6 9.86 -60.42 11.60
C SER A 6 10.15 -59.42 10.47
N MET A 7 10.24 -59.88 9.21
CA MET A 7 10.42 -59.02 8.05
C MET A 7 9.14 -58.25 7.68
N LEU A 8 7.96 -58.84 7.94
CA LEU A 8 6.70 -58.18 7.65
C LEU A 8 6.39 -57.05 8.66
N LEU A 9 6.89 -57.20 9.90
CA LEU A 9 6.69 -56.17 10.94
C LEU A 9 7.59 -54.93 10.75
N CYS A 10 8.78 -55.07 10.13
CA CYS A 10 9.65 -53.95 9.79
C CYS A 10 9.18 -53.15 8.57
N ALA A 11 8.40 -53.76 7.67
CA ALA A 11 7.89 -53.07 6.48
C ALA A 11 6.69 -52.12 6.75
N VAL A 12 6.01 -52.30 7.89
CA VAL A 12 4.83 -51.48 8.24
C VAL A 12 5.19 -50.23 9.04
N MET A 13 6.41 -50.13 9.57
CA MET A 13 6.85 -48.94 10.34
C MET A 13 7.50 -47.83 9.54
N THR A 14 7.55 -47.89 8.22
CA THR A 14 8.23 -46.85 7.39
C THR A 14 7.29 -45.93 6.62
N VAL A 15 5.98 -45.90 6.91
CA VAL A 15 5.03 -45.03 6.18
C VAL A 15 4.24 -44.16 7.14
N THR A 16 4.89 -43.46 8.05
CA THR A 16 4.27 -42.31 8.75
C THR A 16 5.29 -41.17 8.98
N CYS A 17 6.13 -40.86 8.00
CA CYS A 17 6.58 -39.51 7.83
C CYS A 17 5.52 -38.80 6.97
N ILE A 18 4.36 -38.53 7.53
CA ILE A 18 3.49 -37.49 7.06
C ILE A 18 4.34 -36.24 7.22
N GLY A 19 4.89 -35.76 6.10
CA GLY A 19 5.63 -34.53 6.05
C GLY A 19 4.76 -33.45 6.74
N ALA A 20 5.28 -32.88 7.82
CA ALA A 20 4.71 -31.67 8.36
C ALA A 20 4.66 -30.69 7.19
N VAL A 21 3.47 -30.46 6.65
CA VAL A 21 3.26 -29.37 5.70
C VAL A 21 3.77 -28.14 6.45
N PRO A 22 4.84 -27.47 6.01
CA PRO A 22 5.25 -26.25 6.67
C PRO A 22 4.01 -25.36 6.66
N ALA A 23 3.54 -24.97 7.85
CA ALA A 23 2.57 -23.92 7.93
C ALA A 23 3.17 -22.76 7.17
N HIS A 24 2.66 -22.49 5.98
CA HIS A 24 3.03 -21.28 5.26
C HIS A 24 2.66 -20.15 6.22
N ALA A 25 3.68 -19.52 6.79
CA ALA A 25 3.50 -18.25 7.43
C ALA A 25 2.68 -17.42 6.44
N ALA A 26 1.49 -17.03 6.84
CA ALA A 26 0.62 -16.21 6.01
C ALA A 26 1.52 -15.10 5.47
N ASN A 27 1.59 -14.99 4.14
CA ASN A 27 2.44 -14.03 3.48
C ASN A 27 2.29 -12.70 4.21
N SER A 28 3.40 -12.17 4.72
CA SER A 28 3.49 -10.85 5.35
C SER A 28 3.08 -9.71 4.41
N ASP A 29 2.57 -10.03 3.25
CA ASP A 29 2.14 -9.12 2.19
C ASP A 29 0.63 -8.81 2.23
N THR A 30 -0.03 -9.11 3.36
CA THR A 30 -1.42 -8.70 3.57
C THR A 30 -1.48 -7.20 3.72
N ARG A 31 -1.95 -6.53 2.68
CA ARG A 31 -2.16 -5.09 2.67
C ARG A 31 -3.59 -4.74 3.03
N LEU A 32 -3.74 -3.79 3.92
CA LEU A 32 -5.01 -3.15 4.25
C LEU A 32 -5.29 -2.02 3.26
N ARG A 33 -6.57 -1.77 3.03
CA ARG A 33 -7.08 -0.62 2.28
C ARG A 33 -7.84 0.27 3.24
N VAL A 34 -7.24 1.39 3.60
CA VAL A 34 -7.78 2.32 4.58
C VAL A 34 -8.24 3.59 3.86
N GLY A 35 -9.54 3.82 3.81
CA GLY A 35 -10.12 5.07 3.30
C GLY A 35 -9.75 6.22 4.24
N LEU A 36 -9.11 7.27 3.71
CA LEU A 36 -8.65 8.38 4.53
C LEU A 36 -9.77 9.41 4.72
N THR A 37 -10.17 9.60 5.98
CA THR A 37 -11.07 10.67 6.40
C THR A 37 -10.32 11.57 7.37
N ILE A 38 -10.12 12.83 7.01
CA ILE A 38 -9.36 13.79 7.81
C ILE A 38 -10.26 14.98 8.12
N SER A 39 -10.41 15.29 9.41
CA SER A 39 -11.30 16.37 9.88
C SER A 39 -12.71 16.27 9.31
N GLY A 40 -13.25 15.06 9.21
CA GLY A 40 -14.59 14.78 8.68
C GLY A 40 -14.70 14.78 7.14
N ALA A 41 -13.65 15.15 6.41
CA ALA A 41 -13.63 15.10 4.95
C ALA A 41 -13.06 13.76 4.44
N SER A 42 -13.83 13.03 3.62
CA SER A 42 -13.42 11.78 2.96
C SER A 42 -13.09 11.97 1.49
N ALA A 43 -13.27 13.18 0.95
CA ALA A 43 -12.97 13.54 -0.43
C ALA A 43 -12.31 14.92 -0.50
N PHE A 44 -11.35 15.07 -1.41
CA PHE A 44 -10.46 16.22 -1.49
C PHE A 44 -10.41 16.76 -2.93
N ALA A 45 -10.38 18.09 -3.09
CA ALA A 45 -10.26 18.72 -4.41
C ALA A 45 -8.83 18.63 -4.96
N ALA A 46 -7.83 18.76 -4.09
CA ALA A 46 -6.42 18.75 -4.47
C ALA A 46 -5.57 18.15 -3.32
N PRO A 47 -5.64 16.82 -3.10
CA PRO A 47 -4.83 16.16 -2.09
C PRO A 47 -3.34 16.26 -2.42
N GLN A 48 -2.53 16.46 -1.38
CA GLN A 48 -1.08 16.63 -1.49
C GLN A 48 -0.36 15.51 -0.72
N LEU A 49 0.80 15.11 -1.25
CA LEU A 49 1.80 14.28 -0.56
C LEU A 49 3.08 15.09 -0.44
N GLU A 50 3.77 14.92 0.68
CA GLU A 50 5.06 15.56 0.91
C GLU A 50 6.05 14.56 1.52
N ASN A 51 7.30 14.56 1.07
CA ASN A 51 8.34 13.73 1.64
C ASN A 51 8.67 14.17 3.06
N VAL A 52 8.92 13.20 3.94
CA VAL A 52 9.40 13.49 5.29
C VAL A 52 10.88 13.91 5.20
N SER A 53 11.23 15.00 5.86
CA SER A 53 12.62 15.50 5.91
C SER A 53 13.56 14.42 6.45
N GLY A 54 14.73 14.28 5.81
CA GLY A 54 15.72 13.26 6.14
C GLY A 54 15.41 11.86 5.58
N CYS A 55 14.28 11.68 4.93
CA CYS A 55 13.92 10.43 4.25
C CYS A 55 14.24 10.50 2.74
N LYS A 56 14.18 9.33 2.08
CA LYS A 56 14.36 9.23 0.63
C LYS A 56 13.26 10.01 -0.10
N THR A 57 13.66 10.88 -1.02
CA THR A 57 12.72 11.74 -1.79
C THR A 57 12.18 11.05 -3.03
N GLY A 58 11.06 11.57 -3.52
CA GLY A 58 10.44 11.16 -4.78
C GLY A 58 9.35 10.11 -4.63
N TYR A 59 8.74 9.81 -5.76
CA TYR A 59 7.55 8.98 -5.86
C TYR A 59 7.56 8.15 -7.14
N THR A 60 6.81 7.07 -7.15
CA THR A 60 6.46 6.34 -8.37
C THR A 60 4.95 6.43 -8.58
N VAL A 61 4.52 6.93 -9.74
CA VAL A 61 3.11 6.92 -10.15
C VAL A 61 2.83 5.64 -10.91
N GLY A 62 1.65 5.08 -10.73
CA GLY A 62 1.22 3.85 -11.36
C GLY A 62 -0.25 3.55 -11.12
N THR A 63 -0.58 2.28 -11.08
CA THR A 63 -1.92 1.75 -10.80
C THR A 63 -1.84 0.62 -9.77
N VAL A 64 -2.99 0.21 -9.25
CA VAL A 64 -3.11 -0.97 -8.40
C VAL A 64 -4.12 -1.95 -8.99
N SER A 65 -3.81 -3.25 -8.88
CA SER A 65 -4.73 -4.35 -9.16
C SER A 65 -4.80 -5.23 -7.92
N GLY A 66 -5.99 -5.31 -7.31
CA GLY A 66 -6.11 -5.87 -5.97
C GLY A 66 -5.31 -5.06 -4.96
N THR A 67 -4.20 -5.60 -4.46
CA THR A 67 -3.23 -4.91 -3.59
C THR A 67 -1.86 -4.74 -4.24
N ALA A 68 -1.67 -5.27 -5.45
CA ALA A 68 -0.41 -5.20 -6.18
C ALA A 68 -0.26 -3.83 -6.88
N PHE A 69 0.84 -3.14 -6.61
CA PHE A 69 1.20 -1.88 -7.26
C PHE A 69 2.01 -2.15 -8.53
N SER A 70 1.66 -1.48 -9.62
CA SER A 70 2.40 -1.46 -10.88
C SER A 70 2.82 -0.03 -11.20
N GLY A 71 4.12 0.26 -11.10
CA GLY A 71 4.69 1.57 -11.38
C GLY A 71 4.82 1.85 -12.88
N SER A 72 4.51 3.06 -13.30
CA SER A 72 4.62 3.51 -14.70
C SER A 72 5.62 4.67 -14.87
N LYS A 73 5.77 5.54 -13.88
CA LYS A 73 6.64 6.72 -13.96
C LYS A 73 7.24 7.08 -12.60
N SER A 74 8.56 7.26 -12.55
CA SER A 74 9.27 7.81 -11.39
C SER A 74 9.28 9.34 -11.44
N ILE A 75 9.13 9.96 -10.28
CA ILE A 75 9.10 11.42 -10.06
C ILE A 75 10.07 11.77 -8.94
N THR A 76 10.89 12.81 -9.12
CA THR A 76 11.90 13.24 -8.15
C THR A 76 11.45 14.40 -7.25
N SER A 77 10.24 14.94 -7.45
CA SER A 77 9.68 16.03 -6.63
C SER A 77 9.59 15.63 -5.14
N SER A 78 9.75 16.59 -4.25
CA SER A 78 9.59 16.44 -2.80
C SER A 78 8.13 16.52 -2.36
N ALA A 79 7.29 17.23 -3.11
CA ALA A 79 5.87 17.40 -2.80
C ALA A 79 5.02 17.32 -4.07
N LEU A 80 3.91 16.58 -3.99
CA LEU A 80 2.99 16.36 -5.10
C LEU A 80 1.59 16.85 -4.77
N THR A 81 0.94 17.45 -5.75
CA THR A 81 -0.49 17.75 -5.74
C THR A 81 -1.20 16.94 -6.81
N VAL A 82 -2.30 16.28 -6.44
CA VAL A 82 -3.15 15.52 -7.37
C VAL A 82 -4.46 16.25 -7.59
N LYS A 83 -4.87 16.43 -8.85
CA LYS A 83 -6.15 17.06 -9.23
C LYS A 83 -6.83 16.27 -10.33
N LEU A 84 -8.14 16.46 -10.45
CA LEU A 84 -8.90 16.04 -11.65
C LEU A 84 -8.99 17.25 -12.59
N VAL A 85 -8.47 17.09 -13.80
CA VAL A 85 -8.45 18.13 -14.84
C VAL A 85 -8.84 17.47 -16.17
N ASN A 86 -9.86 17.99 -16.86
CA ASN A 86 -10.32 17.46 -18.16
C ASN A 86 -10.50 15.93 -18.14
N ASP A 87 -11.17 15.44 -17.13
CA ASP A 87 -11.45 14.00 -16.95
C ASP A 87 -10.21 13.10 -16.79
N ALA A 88 -9.06 13.65 -16.42
CA ALA A 88 -7.82 12.92 -16.13
C ALA A 88 -7.28 13.27 -14.74
N PHE A 89 -6.59 12.33 -14.10
CA PHE A 89 -5.76 12.65 -12.93
C PHE A 89 -4.49 13.36 -13.40
N GLN A 90 -4.26 14.54 -12.87
CA GLN A 90 -3.05 15.29 -13.09
C GLN A 90 -2.24 15.36 -11.80
N VAL A 91 -0.98 14.95 -11.87
CA VAL A 91 -0.02 15.03 -10.77
C VAL A 91 0.97 16.13 -11.10
N SER A 92 1.06 17.12 -10.24
CA SER A 92 1.99 18.24 -10.39
C SER A 92 2.91 18.36 -9.18
N ASP A 93 4.06 18.93 -9.40
CA ASP A 93 4.93 19.41 -8.32
C ASP A 93 4.21 20.52 -7.57
N THR A 94 4.17 20.44 -6.24
CA THR A 94 3.41 21.37 -5.40
C THR A 94 4.00 22.78 -5.42
N ASP A 95 5.33 22.89 -5.45
CA ASP A 95 6.04 24.15 -5.32
C ASP A 95 6.05 24.93 -6.64
N SER A 96 6.39 24.24 -7.74
CA SER A 96 6.49 24.88 -9.06
C SER A 96 5.17 24.87 -9.85
N GLY A 97 4.21 24.02 -9.47
CA GLY A 97 2.99 23.80 -10.23
C GLY A 97 3.19 23.02 -11.54
N SER A 98 4.42 22.62 -11.85
CA SER A 98 4.74 21.90 -13.09
C SER A 98 4.05 20.53 -13.14
N VAL A 99 3.38 20.23 -14.25
CA VAL A 99 2.71 18.94 -14.46
C VAL A 99 3.75 17.86 -14.72
N LEU A 100 3.76 16.85 -13.85
CA LEU A 100 4.71 15.75 -13.88
C LEU A 100 4.12 14.48 -14.51
N TYR A 101 2.81 14.27 -14.37
CA TYR A 101 2.11 13.13 -14.92
C TYR A 101 0.65 13.48 -15.19
N THR A 102 0.10 12.89 -16.25
CA THR A 102 -1.34 12.94 -16.56
C THR A 102 -1.81 11.53 -16.93
N SER A 103 -2.86 11.04 -16.30
CA SER A 103 -3.47 9.75 -16.63
C SER A 103 -4.22 9.80 -17.97
N ALA A 104 -4.65 8.67 -18.49
CA ALA A 104 -5.67 8.65 -19.51
C ALA A 104 -6.96 9.32 -19.00
N ALA A 105 -7.70 9.98 -19.91
CA ALA A 105 -9.03 10.50 -19.61
C ALA A 105 -9.96 9.33 -19.22
N GLY A 106 -10.83 9.55 -18.25
CA GLY A 106 -11.73 8.51 -17.76
C GLY A 106 -11.07 7.46 -16.86
N ALA A 107 -9.77 7.57 -16.54
CA ALA A 107 -9.12 6.64 -15.64
C ALA A 107 -9.87 6.56 -14.29
N ASP A 108 -10.19 5.35 -13.81
CA ASP A 108 -10.91 5.13 -12.55
C ASP A 108 -10.06 5.56 -11.34
N HIS A 109 -8.76 5.27 -11.40
CA HIS A 109 -7.82 5.61 -10.34
C HIS A 109 -6.39 5.74 -10.86
N ILE A 110 -5.56 6.39 -10.04
CA ILE A 110 -4.10 6.30 -10.08
C ILE A 110 -3.59 5.90 -8.70
N ALA A 111 -2.36 5.38 -8.65
CA ALA A 111 -1.68 5.08 -7.40
C ALA A 111 -0.34 5.80 -7.34
N ILE A 112 0.05 6.25 -6.16
CA ILE A 112 1.36 6.88 -5.90
C ILE A 112 2.03 6.12 -4.78
N ARG A 113 3.23 5.63 -5.05
CA ARG A 113 4.13 5.00 -4.09
C ARG A 113 5.24 5.97 -3.73
N PRO A 114 5.35 6.41 -2.46
CA PRO A 114 6.53 7.15 -2.00
C PRO A 114 7.79 6.27 -2.09
N ASN A 115 8.92 6.88 -2.44
CA ASN A 115 10.22 6.21 -2.38
C ASN A 115 10.71 6.06 -0.93
N SER A 116 10.12 6.78 -0.01
CA SER A 116 10.32 6.74 1.43
C SER A 116 9.35 5.77 2.10
N THR A 117 9.73 5.26 3.27
CA THR A 117 8.82 4.47 4.13
C THR A 117 7.72 5.31 4.75
N LEU A 118 7.94 6.62 4.92
CA LEU A 118 6.99 7.57 5.49
C LEU A 118 6.78 8.76 4.54
N THR A 119 5.55 9.25 4.47
CA THR A 119 5.20 10.47 3.75
C THR A 119 4.15 11.27 4.52
N TRP A 120 4.14 12.59 4.33
CA TRP A 120 3.11 13.46 4.89
C TRP A 120 1.85 13.47 4.01
N PHE A 121 0.71 13.32 4.64
CA PHE A 121 -0.60 13.59 4.05
C PHE A 121 -1.49 14.27 5.08
N LYS A 122 -1.94 15.48 4.77
CA LYS A 122 -2.85 16.27 5.65
C LYS A 122 -2.36 16.40 7.10
N GLY A 123 -1.05 16.65 7.30
CA GLY A 123 -0.48 16.87 8.63
C GLY A 123 -0.14 15.61 9.43
N TYR A 124 -0.34 14.43 8.85
CA TYR A 124 -0.02 13.15 9.46
C TYR A 124 1.01 12.39 8.63
N LYS A 125 1.84 11.57 9.29
CA LYS A 125 2.80 10.68 8.64
C LYS A 125 2.16 9.32 8.40
N TRP A 126 2.29 8.83 7.17
CA TRP A 126 1.69 7.58 6.73
C TRP A 126 2.73 6.66 6.10
N HIS A 127 2.55 5.36 6.28
CA HIS A 127 3.24 4.31 5.54
C HIS A 127 2.43 3.90 4.31
N GLY A 128 3.10 3.29 3.32
CA GLY A 128 2.45 2.60 2.21
C GLY A 128 2.14 3.46 0.99
N ASP A 129 1.28 2.93 0.13
CA ASP A 129 0.91 3.51 -1.15
C ASP A 129 -0.40 4.30 -1.02
N PHE A 130 -0.59 5.30 -1.88
CA PHE A 130 -1.80 6.13 -1.91
C PHE A 130 -2.53 5.92 -3.24
N VAL A 131 -3.79 5.51 -3.17
CA VAL A 131 -4.67 5.34 -4.33
C VAL A 131 -5.67 6.47 -4.36
N TYR A 132 -5.70 7.17 -5.46
CA TYR A 132 -6.59 8.31 -5.73
C TYR A 132 -7.71 7.84 -6.63
N ARG A 133 -8.94 7.90 -6.15
CA ARG A 133 -10.14 7.53 -6.88
C ARG A 133 -11.06 8.72 -7.08
N ARG A 134 -11.79 8.72 -8.19
CA ARG A 134 -12.83 9.71 -8.42
C ARG A 134 -13.97 9.53 -7.42
N ALA A 135 -14.42 10.62 -6.83
CA ALA A 135 -15.68 10.70 -6.11
C ALA A 135 -16.78 11.25 -7.04
N SER A 136 -18.04 10.94 -6.74
CA SER A 136 -19.19 11.32 -7.58
C SER A 136 -19.37 12.84 -7.76
N ASN A 137 -18.82 13.65 -6.85
CA ASN A 137 -18.90 15.11 -6.86
C ASN A 137 -17.70 15.80 -7.58
N GLY A 138 -16.89 15.04 -8.34
CA GLY A 138 -15.71 15.56 -9.02
C GLY A 138 -14.49 15.80 -8.11
N SER A 139 -14.56 15.39 -6.85
CA SER A 139 -13.41 15.37 -5.95
C SER A 139 -12.68 14.03 -5.98
N ILE A 140 -11.66 13.88 -5.16
CA ILE A 140 -10.79 12.70 -5.10
C ILE A 140 -10.91 12.05 -3.72
N THR A 141 -11.29 10.80 -3.67
CA THR A 141 -11.15 9.95 -2.48
C THR A 141 -9.74 9.37 -2.43
N VAL A 142 -9.12 9.37 -1.26
CA VAL A 142 -7.77 8.82 -1.07
C VAL A 142 -7.85 7.57 -0.20
N ILE A 143 -7.24 6.49 -0.68
CA ILE A 143 -7.17 5.20 0.01
C ILE A 143 -5.70 4.88 0.25
N ASN A 144 -5.33 4.65 1.50
CA ASN A 144 -3.98 4.20 1.85
C ASN A 144 -3.91 2.67 1.78
N TYR A 145 -2.95 2.16 1.03
CA TYR A 145 -2.62 0.73 0.91
C TYR A 145 -1.38 0.45 1.74
N VAL A 146 -1.55 -0.08 2.91
CA VAL A 146 -0.50 -0.24 3.92
C VAL A 146 -0.38 -1.70 4.37
N GLY A 147 0.82 -2.17 4.65
CA GLY A 147 1.05 -3.46 5.31
C GLY A 147 0.45 -3.47 6.71
N VAL A 148 -0.07 -4.61 7.17
CA VAL A 148 -0.68 -4.75 8.50
C VAL A 148 0.28 -4.30 9.61
N GLU A 149 1.54 -4.72 9.54
CA GLU A 149 2.58 -4.34 10.51
C GLU A 149 2.79 -2.81 10.60
N ASP A 150 2.87 -2.16 9.44
CA ASP A 150 3.09 -0.71 9.36
C ASP A 150 1.83 0.07 9.79
N TYR A 151 0.64 -0.48 9.52
CA TYR A 151 -0.61 0.06 10.02
C TYR A 151 -0.65 0.04 11.55
N VAL A 152 -0.35 -1.11 12.16
CA VAL A 152 -0.33 -1.27 13.62
C VAL A 152 0.68 -0.32 14.26
N LYS A 153 1.91 -0.19 13.70
CA LYS A 153 2.92 0.77 14.18
C LYS A 153 2.45 2.23 14.10
N GLY A 154 1.63 2.56 13.09
CA GLY A 154 1.09 3.91 12.93
C GLY A 154 -0.05 4.23 13.90
N VAL A 155 -0.82 3.22 14.33
CA VAL A 155 -2.02 3.42 15.18
C VAL A 155 -1.70 3.31 16.67
N LEU A 156 -0.85 2.35 17.07
CA LEU A 156 -0.52 2.08 18.47
C LEU A 156 -0.12 3.32 19.30
N PRO A 157 0.71 4.26 18.79
CA PRO A 157 1.07 5.45 19.57
C PRO A 157 -0.09 6.37 19.92
N TYR A 158 -1.22 6.25 19.22
CA TYR A 158 -2.44 7.06 19.45
C TYR A 158 -3.50 6.32 20.28
N GLU A 159 -3.38 4.98 20.37
CA GLU A 159 -4.31 4.13 21.14
C GLU A 159 -3.80 3.89 22.57
N ILE A 160 -2.49 3.88 22.76
CA ILE A 160 -1.83 3.72 24.05
C ILE A 160 -1.36 5.10 24.48
N ASP A 161 -2.27 5.87 25.09
CA ASP A 161 -1.90 7.09 25.82
C ASP A 161 -1.19 6.66 27.12
N PRO A 162 0.09 6.92 27.28
CA PRO A 162 0.73 6.72 28.58
C PRO A 162 0.31 7.89 29.49
N ASP A 163 -0.66 7.68 30.37
CA ASP A 163 -0.93 8.53 31.52
C ASP A 163 0.35 8.81 32.34
#